data_6c306afaf0b67fe8969a174f51ef8bb1
#
_entry.id   6c306afaf0b67fe8969a174f51ef8bb1
#
_cell.length_a   1.000
_cell.length_b   1.000
_cell.length_c   1.000
_cell.angle_alpha   90.00
_cell.angle_beta   90.00
_cell.angle_gamma   90.00
#
_symmetry.space_group_name_H-M   'P 1'
#
loop_
_entity.id
_entity.type
_entity.pdbx_description
1 polymer ?
#
loop_
_entity_poly.entity_id
_entity_poly.type
_entity_poly.pdbx_seq_one_letter_code
_entity_poly.pdbx_strand_id
1 'polypeptide(L)'
;MSKAFGIINFAGNNIQVNDMQAYRPIGAFSFLGRYRVIDFPISNMSNSGIDVMQVYVRRKPRSLVEHIGTGRHYNINSKRGKLITLFQESNIDNGIYNTDIAAYMENLDCFDEINSEYVVIAPSYMVYTADYSTFLNSHIESGADITLMYHSVDNAKDHFPNCQTLNINKQKGVLSMEPNLGNAKNRNCLLYTSPS
;
A
#
# COMPACT_ATOMS: atom_id res chain seq x y z
N MET A 1 -17.46 14.95 2.73
CA MET A 1 -16.93 13.92 1.82
C MET A 1 -15.45 13.80 2.10
N SER A 2 -14.91 12.60 2.16
CA SER A 2 -13.45 12.42 2.26
C SER A 2 -12.81 13.01 1.01
N LYS A 3 -11.76 13.84 1.17
CA LYS A 3 -11.04 14.39 0.02
C LYS A 3 -10.23 13.32 -0.73
N ALA A 4 -9.96 12.20 -0.07
CA ALA A 4 -9.17 11.11 -0.61
C ALA A 4 -9.87 9.76 -0.42
N PHE A 5 -9.57 8.82 -1.30
CA PHE A 5 -9.86 7.40 -1.09
C PHE A 5 -8.56 6.61 -0.95
N GLY A 6 -8.66 5.40 -0.41
CA GLY A 6 -7.52 4.55 -0.15
C GLY A 6 -7.39 3.39 -1.13
N ILE A 7 -6.17 3.07 -1.54
CA ILE A 7 -5.81 1.86 -2.26
C ILE A 7 -4.81 1.08 -1.41
N ILE A 8 -5.08 -0.19 -1.18
CA ILE A 8 -4.15 -1.09 -0.48
C ILE A 8 -3.67 -2.14 -1.47
N ASN A 9 -2.39 -2.04 -1.82
CA ASN A 9 -1.76 -2.88 -2.81
C ASN A 9 -1.29 -4.22 -2.25
N PHE A 10 -1.25 -5.24 -3.10
CA PHE A 10 -0.59 -6.50 -2.80
C PHE A 10 0.95 -6.37 -2.83
N ALA A 11 1.63 -7.34 -2.23
CA ALA A 11 3.09 -7.42 -2.30
C ALA A 11 3.53 -7.75 -3.73
N GLY A 12 4.47 -6.96 -4.26
CA GLY A 12 5.14 -7.25 -5.52
C GLY A 12 5.98 -8.55 -5.46
N ASN A 13 6.42 -9.01 -6.63
CA ASN A 13 7.22 -10.25 -6.73
C ASN A 13 8.55 -10.20 -5.99
N ASN A 14 9.06 -8.99 -5.70
CA ASN A 14 10.35 -8.79 -5.02
C ASN A 14 10.26 -8.99 -3.50
N ILE A 15 9.05 -9.06 -2.95
CA ILE A 15 8.83 -9.23 -1.52
C ILE A 15 8.40 -10.67 -1.29
N GLN A 16 9.31 -11.46 -0.77
CA GLN A 16 9.10 -12.87 -0.53
C GLN A 16 9.35 -13.21 0.94
N VAL A 17 8.40 -13.93 1.51
CA VAL A 17 8.53 -14.56 2.82
C VAL A 17 8.44 -16.07 2.60
N ASN A 18 9.54 -16.75 2.81
CA ASN A 18 9.65 -18.18 2.52
C ASN A 18 8.52 -18.99 3.16
N ASP A 19 8.07 -20.01 2.47
CA ASP A 19 7.09 -21.04 2.87
C ASP A 19 5.67 -20.51 3.15
N MET A 20 5.51 -19.42 3.88
CA MET A 20 4.17 -18.92 4.27
C MET A 20 3.37 -18.35 3.10
N GLN A 21 4.03 -17.68 2.14
CA GLN A 21 3.35 -17.15 0.95
C GLN A 21 2.83 -18.24 0.02
N ALA A 22 3.34 -19.48 0.13
CA ALA A 22 2.79 -20.61 -0.59
C ALA A 22 1.32 -20.88 -0.24
N TYR A 23 0.85 -20.43 0.90
CA TYR A 23 -0.49 -20.71 1.41
C TYR A 23 -1.41 -19.49 1.48
N ARG A 24 -0.86 -18.29 1.72
CA ARG A 24 -1.66 -17.07 1.89
C ARG A 24 -0.86 -15.80 1.52
N PRO A 25 -1.51 -14.68 1.13
CA PRO A 25 -0.82 -13.42 0.90
C PRO A 25 -0.24 -12.85 2.19
N ILE A 26 0.82 -12.04 2.09
CA ILE A 26 1.50 -11.44 3.26
C ILE A 26 0.53 -10.65 4.14
N GLY A 27 -0.38 -9.88 3.54
CA GLY A 27 -1.41 -9.15 4.30
C GLY A 27 -2.27 -10.01 5.23
N ALA A 28 -2.37 -11.33 4.94
CA ALA A 28 -3.11 -12.27 5.76
C ALA A 28 -2.26 -12.95 6.85
N PHE A 29 -0.96 -12.62 6.97
CA PHE A 29 -0.12 -13.18 8.03
C PHE A 29 -0.53 -12.65 9.39
N SER A 30 -0.53 -13.53 10.38
CA SER A 30 -0.82 -13.16 11.77
C SER A 30 0.30 -12.31 12.34
N PHE A 31 -0.07 -11.25 13.04
CA PHE A 31 0.83 -10.37 13.77
C PHE A 31 0.38 -10.28 15.23
N LEU A 32 1.28 -10.55 16.16
CA LEU A 32 1.02 -10.58 17.61
C LEU A 32 -0.19 -11.45 18.01
N GLY A 33 -0.46 -12.53 17.27
CA GLY A 33 -1.49 -13.51 17.57
C GLY A 33 -2.94 -13.08 17.34
N ARG A 34 -3.23 -11.79 17.27
CA ARG A 34 -4.59 -11.25 17.14
C ARG A 34 -4.82 -10.53 15.80
N TYR A 35 -3.86 -9.75 15.36
CA TYR A 35 -3.96 -8.93 14.16
C TYR A 35 -3.43 -9.66 12.93
N ARG A 36 -3.76 -9.14 11.76
CA ARG A 36 -3.09 -9.45 10.51
C ARG A 36 -2.38 -8.22 9.98
N VAL A 37 -1.39 -8.42 9.14
CA VAL A 37 -0.60 -7.31 8.58
C VAL A 37 -1.48 -6.28 7.88
N ILE A 38 -2.53 -6.72 7.17
CA ILE A 38 -3.48 -5.85 6.48
C ILE A 38 -4.28 -4.92 7.41
N ASP A 39 -4.43 -5.29 8.68
CA ASP A 39 -5.22 -4.50 9.63
C ASP A 39 -4.59 -3.12 9.88
N PHE A 40 -3.27 -3.01 9.77
CA PHE A 40 -2.55 -1.76 9.99
C PHE A 40 -2.84 -0.70 8.93
N PRO A 41 -2.64 -0.96 7.62
CA PRO A 41 -2.97 0.04 6.59
C PRO A 41 -4.48 0.38 6.57
N ILE A 42 -5.38 -0.59 6.76
CA ILE A 42 -6.82 -0.30 6.82
C ILE A 42 -7.13 0.61 8.01
N SER A 43 -6.63 0.29 9.21
CA SER A 43 -6.86 1.08 10.42
C SER A 43 -6.24 2.47 10.32
N ASN A 44 -5.03 2.61 9.76
CA ASN A 44 -4.41 3.90 9.54
C ASN A 44 -5.27 4.79 8.63
N MET A 45 -5.79 4.23 7.53
CA MET A 45 -6.68 4.96 6.62
C MET A 45 -7.98 5.36 7.30
N SER A 46 -8.66 4.42 7.96
CA SER A 46 -9.92 4.70 8.66
C SER A 46 -9.75 5.75 9.76
N ASN A 47 -8.69 5.64 10.56
CA ASN A 47 -8.39 6.62 11.61
C ASN A 47 -8.04 8.02 11.04
N SER A 48 -7.57 8.08 9.80
CA SER A 48 -7.30 9.34 9.07
C SER A 48 -8.52 9.88 8.32
N GLY A 49 -9.71 9.29 8.51
CA GLY A 49 -10.95 9.73 7.86
C GLY A 49 -11.10 9.32 6.40
N ILE A 50 -10.32 8.34 5.94
CA ILE A 50 -10.47 7.73 4.62
C ILE A 50 -11.41 6.53 4.76
N ASP A 51 -12.67 6.73 4.40
CA ASP A 51 -13.72 5.73 4.59
C ASP A 51 -13.96 4.84 3.35
N VAL A 52 -13.55 5.29 2.17
CA VAL A 52 -13.65 4.52 0.92
C VAL A 52 -12.30 3.91 0.61
N MET A 53 -12.23 2.59 0.56
CA MET A 53 -10.98 1.87 0.35
C MET A 53 -11.16 0.71 -0.62
N GLN A 54 -10.17 0.51 -1.47
CA GLN A 54 -10.00 -0.63 -2.37
C GLN A 54 -8.82 -1.47 -1.91
N VAL A 55 -9.03 -2.75 -1.68
CA VAL A 55 -7.98 -3.71 -1.34
C VAL A 55 -7.75 -4.62 -2.52
N TYR A 56 -6.58 -4.51 -3.12
CA TYR A 56 -6.19 -5.33 -4.25
C TYR A 56 -5.57 -6.64 -3.79
N VAL A 57 -6.08 -7.74 -4.31
CA VAL A 57 -5.63 -9.09 -3.96
C VAL A 57 -5.32 -9.87 -5.23
N ARG A 58 -4.18 -10.53 -5.26
CA ARG A 58 -3.70 -11.20 -6.47
C ARG A 58 -3.75 -12.72 -6.38
N ARG A 59 -3.14 -13.31 -5.36
CA ARG A 59 -3.04 -14.77 -5.21
C ARG A 59 -3.61 -15.22 -3.89
N LYS A 60 -4.27 -16.41 -3.88
CA LYS A 60 -4.78 -17.07 -2.67
C LYS A 60 -5.60 -16.12 -1.76
N PRO A 61 -6.61 -15.45 -2.31
CA PRO A 61 -7.31 -14.35 -1.66
C PRO A 61 -8.14 -14.78 -0.44
N ARG A 62 -8.58 -16.03 -0.38
CA ARG A 62 -9.60 -16.52 0.54
C ARG A 62 -9.37 -16.08 1.98
N SER A 63 -8.20 -16.37 2.54
CA SER A 63 -7.90 -16.07 3.94
C SER A 63 -7.86 -14.56 4.25
N LEU A 64 -7.54 -13.73 3.25
CA LEU A 64 -7.54 -12.28 3.37
C LEU A 64 -8.96 -11.73 3.31
N VAL A 65 -9.73 -12.17 2.32
CA VAL A 65 -11.14 -11.76 2.12
C VAL A 65 -12.00 -12.15 3.31
N GLU A 66 -11.86 -13.38 3.81
CA GLU A 66 -12.58 -13.86 5.00
C GLU A 66 -12.24 -13.01 6.24
N HIS A 67 -10.98 -12.56 6.38
CA HIS A 67 -10.58 -11.72 7.49
C HIS A 67 -11.11 -10.29 7.38
N ILE A 68 -10.95 -9.65 6.23
CA ILE A 68 -11.43 -8.29 5.97
C ILE A 68 -12.97 -8.24 6.11
N GLY A 69 -13.65 -9.26 5.57
CA GLY A 69 -15.10 -9.37 5.60
C GLY A 69 -15.77 -8.12 5.02
N THR A 70 -16.68 -7.54 5.80
CA THR A 70 -17.39 -6.30 5.42
C THR A 70 -16.75 -5.02 5.97
N GLY A 71 -15.56 -5.10 6.56
CA GLY A 71 -14.85 -3.94 7.12
C GLY A 71 -15.43 -3.37 8.43
N ARG A 72 -16.45 -4.01 9.01
CA ARG A 72 -17.14 -3.46 10.21
C ARG A 72 -16.23 -3.23 11.42
N HIS A 73 -15.20 -4.03 11.58
CA HIS A 73 -14.27 -3.92 12.72
C HIS A 73 -13.22 -2.83 12.56
N TYR A 74 -13.13 -2.20 11.40
CA TYR A 74 -12.19 -1.10 11.17
C TYR A 74 -12.80 0.29 11.40
N ASN A 75 -13.96 0.35 12.03
CA ASN A 75 -14.66 1.61 12.32
C ASN A 75 -14.98 2.47 11.08
N ILE A 76 -15.12 1.82 9.92
CA ILE A 76 -15.50 2.47 8.67
C ILE A 76 -16.97 2.91 8.77
N ASN A 77 -17.25 4.15 8.40
CA ASN A 77 -18.59 4.70 8.43
C ASN A 77 -19.55 3.90 7.53
N SER A 78 -20.49 3.17 8.13
CA SER A 78 -21.39 2.26 7.42
C SER A 78 -22.36 2.95 6.45
N LYS A 79 -22.54 4.27 6.55
CA LYS A 79 -23.45 5.03 5.67
C LYS A 79 -22.75 5.61 4.46
N ARG A 80 -21.44 5.88 4.54
CA ARG A 80 -20.65 6.58 3.51
C ARG A 80 -19.41 5.81 3.11
N GLY A 81 -18.91 4.96 3.99
CA GLY A 81 -17.70 4.20 3.77
C GLY A 81 -17.97 2.91 3.00
N LYS A 82 -16.99 2.49 2.23
CA LYS A 82 -17.01 1.27 1.42
C LYS A 82 -15.62 0.63 1.44
N LEU A 83 -15.53 -0.62 1.85
CA LEU A 83 -14.33 -1.42 1.74
C LEU A 83 -14.58 -2.49 0.67
N ILE A 84 -13.88 -2.39 -0.44
CA ILE A 84 -14.04 -3.26 -1.60
C ILE A 84 -12.79 -4.09 -1.78
N THR A 85 -12.95 -5.38 -1.96
CA THR A 85 -11.84 -6.26 -2.34
C THR A 85 -11.89 -6.50 -3.84
N LEU A 86 -10.81 -6.16 -4.52
CA LEU A 86 -10.65 -6.28 -5.97
C LEU A 86 -9.60 -7.33 -6.29
N PHE A 87 -9.81 -8.07 -7.37
CA PHE A 87 -8.96 -9.17 -7.78
C PHE A 87 -8.27 -8.84 -9.09
N GLN A 88 -7.00 -9.23 -9.20
CA GLN A 88 -6.31 -9.30 -10.47
C GLN A 88 -6.42 -10.72 -11.00
N GLU A 89 -7.10 -10.89 -12.12
CA GLU A 89 -7.36 -12.19 -12.73
C GLU A 89 -6.42 -12.49 -13.90
N SER A 90 -6.04 -11.45 -14.66
CA SER A 90 -5.21 -11.62 -15.83
C SER A 90 -3.71 -11.62 -15.52
N ASN A 91 -2.94 -12.32 -16.36
CA ASN A 91 -1.46 -12.30 -16.38
C ASN A 91 -0.73 -12.62 -15.06
N ILE A 92 -1.34 -13.38 -14.16
CA ILE A 92 -0.77 -13.73 -12.85
C ILE A 92 0.62 -14.39 -12.99
N ASP A 93 0.86 -15.14 -14.06
CA ASP A 93 2.11 -15.89 -14.26
C ASP A 93 3.16 -15.14 -15.10
N ASN A 94 2.80 -13.99 -15.69
CA ASN A 94 3.71 -13.19 -16.49
C ASN A 94 4.35 -12.09 -15.61
N GLY A 95 5.60 -12.30 -15.18
CA GLY A 95 6.32 -11.39 -14.30
C GLY A 95 6.57 -9.98 -14.85
N ILE A 96 6.51 -9.80 -16.17
CA ILE A 96 6.80 -8.53 -16.83
C ILE A 96 5.59 -7.58 -16.78
N TYR A 97 4.37 -8.12 -16.97
CA TYR A 97 3.14 -7.32 -17.00
C TYR A 97 2.38 -7.29 -15.67
N ASN A 98 3.03 -7.67 -14.63
CA ASN A 98 2.42 -7.90 -13.34
C ASN A 98 2.62 -6.72 -12.40
N THR A 99 2.14 -5.57 -12.82
CA THR A 99 2.25 -4.30 -12.11
C THR A 99 0.95 -3.96 -11.37
N ASP A 100 1.06 -3.09 -10.38
CA ASP A 100 -0.10 -2.54 -9.68
C ASP A 100 -1.02 -1.80 -10.66
N ILE A 101 -0.44 -1.11 -11.65
CA ILE A 101 -1.18 -0.40 -12.70
C ILE A 101 -2.04 -1.36 -13.51
N ALA A 102 -1.53 -2.55 -13.85
CA ALA A 102 -2.32 -3.55 -14.57
C ALA A 102 -3.57 -3.96 -13.76
N ALA A 103 -3.42 -4.13 -12.44
CA ALA A 103 -4.55 -4.44 -11.56
C ALA A 103 -5.57 -3.29 -11.49
N TYR A 104 -5.11 -2.04 -11.52
CA TYR A 104 -6.00 -0.88 -11.57
C TYR A 104 -6.75 -0.80 -12.89
N MET A 105 -6.06 -1.03 -14.01
CA MET A 105 -6.65 -1.04 -15.35
C MET A 105 -7.74 -2.11 -15.52
N GLU A 106 -7.58 -3.27 -14.91
CA GLU A 106 -8.60 -4.33 -14.90
C GLU A 106 -9.86 -3.95 -14.12
N ASN A 107 -9.76 -2.99 -13.19
CA ASN A 107 -10.83 -2.60 -12.29
C ASN A 107 -11.21 -1.12 -12.45
N LEU A 108 -11.01 -0.53 -13.63
CA LEU A 108 -11.27 0.90 -13.87
C LEU A 108 -12.71 1.31 -13.53
N ASP A 109 -13.69 0.49 -13.83
CA ASP A 109 -15.11 0.75 -13.54
C ASP A 109 -15.36 1.04 -12.05
N CYS A 110 -14.51 0.49 -11.17
CA CYS A 110 -14.61 0.72 -9.74
C CYS A 110 -14.12 2.13 -9.33
N PHE A 111 -13.42 2.85 -10.19
CA PHE A 111 -12.99 4.23 -9.95
C PHE A 111 -14.08 5.24 -10.31
N ASP A 112 -14.94 4.93 -11.29
CA ASP A 112 -16.00 5.84 -11.75
C ASP A 112 -17.02 6.16 -10.65
N GLU A 113 -17.20 5.24 -9.70
CA GLU A 113 -18.06 5.44 -8.54
C GLU A 113 -17.42 6.30 -7.43
N ILE A 114 -16.13 6.61 -7.52
CA ILE A 114 -15.36 7.28 -6.47
C ILE A 114 -15.27 8.78 -6.79
N ASN A 115 -15.96 9.59 -6.01
CA ASN A 115 -15.89 11.05 -6.11
C ASN A 115 -14.88 11.60 -5.09
N SER A 116 -13.60 11.36 -5.32
CA SER A 116 -12.49 11.84 -4.49
C SER A 116 -11.41 12.45 -5.37
N GLU A 117 -10.85 13.56 -4.93
CA GLU A 117 -9.83 14.32 -5.68
C GLU A 117 -8.44 13.71 -5.55
N TYR A 118 -8.18 13.01 -4.43
CA TYR A 118 -6.87 12.44 -4.10
C TYR A 118 -6.98 10.96 -3.83
N VAL A 119 -5.86 10.26 -4.02
CA VAL A 119 -5.70 8.86 -3.67
C VAL A 119 -4.54 8.66 -2.68
N VAL A 120 -4.74 7.81 -1.68
CA VAL A 120 -3.68 7.35 -0.78
C VAL A 120 -3.42 5.89 -1.08
N ILE A 121 -2.21 5.57 -1.50
CA ILE A 121 -1.80 4.20 -1.83
C ILE A 121 -0.91 3.66 -0.72
N ALA A 122 -1.24 2.50 -0.19
CA ALA A 122 -0.52 1.87 0.91
C ALA A 122 -0.25 0.38 0.64
N PRO A 123 0.88 -0.16 1.12
CA PRO A 123 1.19 -1.57 0.98
C PRO A 123 0.39 -2.44 1.97
N SER A 124 -0.08 -3.61 1.52
CA SER A 124 -0.73 -4.61 2.38
C SER A 124 0.25 -5.46 3.20
N TYR A 125 1.55 -5.30 3.01
CA TYR A 125 2.59 -6.21 3.49
C TYR A 125 3.54 -5.58 4.53
N MET A 126 3.16 -4.44 5.10
CA MET A 126 3.95 -3.72 6.10
C MET A 126 3.12 -3.40 7.34
N VAL A 127 3.78 -3.42 8.49
CA VAL A 127 3.22 -3.00 9.78
C VAL A 127 3.81 -1.66 10.14
N TYR A 128 2.96 -0.64 10.25
CA TYR A 128 3.37 0.72 10.57
C TYR A 128 2.19 1.53 11.10
N THR A 129 2.47 2.66 11.71
CA THR A 129 1.48 3.66 12.12
C THR A 129 1.68 4.93 11.31
N ALA A 130 0.62 5.42 10.69
CA ALA A 130 0.63 6.65 9.91
C ALA A 130 -0.68 7.43 10.09
N ASP A 131 -0.56 8.75 10.15
CA ASP A 131 -1.67 9.68 10.05
C ASP A 131 -1.69 10.28 8.64
N TYR A 132 -2.53 9.71 7.79
CA TYR A 132 -2.65 10.16 6.40
C TYR A 132 -3.29 11.52 6.25
N SER A 133 -4.00 12.03 7.26
CA SER A 133 -4.58 13.37 7.21
C SER A 133 -3.50 14.44 7.15
N THR A 134 -2.45 14.28 7.94
CA THR A 134 -1.28 15.17 7.93
C THR A 134 -0.54 15.13 6.59
N PHE A 135 -0.34 13.93 6.05
CA PHE A 135 0.34 13.77 4.76
C PHE A 135 -0.47 14.34 3.60
N LEU A 136 -1.78 14.13 3.60
CA LEU A 136 -2.68 14.69 2.59
C LEU A 136 -2.67 16.22 2.61
N ASN A 137 -2.69 16.84 3.79
CA ASN A 137 -2.59 18.28 3.90
C ASN A 137 -1.27 18.80 3.34
N SER A 138 -0.15 18.16 3.69
CA SER A 138 1.17 18.53 3.14
C SER A 138 1.24 18.35 1.63
N HIS A 139 0.60 17.32 1.08
CA HIS A 139 0.51 17.09 -0.37
C HIS A 139 -0.23 18.23 -1.05
N ILE A 140 -1.40 18.61 -0.55
CA ILE A 140 -2.22 19.69 -1.08
C ILE A 140 -1.46 21.03 -1.02
N GLU A 141 -0.80 21.32 0.10
CA GLU A 141 -0.01 22.55 0.27
C GLU A 141 1.20 22.61 -0.67
N SER A 142 1.82 21.48 -0.95
CA SER A 142 2.98 21.42 -1.84
C SER A 142 2.64 21.62 -3.32
N GLY A 143 1.40 21.34 -3.73
CA GLY A 143 0.96 21.33 -5.12
C GLY A 143 1.69 20.31 -6.00
N ALA A 144 2.29 19.29 -5.40
CA ALA A 144 2.98 18.21 -6.11
C ALA A 144 2.00 17.23 -6.71
N ASP A 145 2.30 16.64 -7.86
CA ASP A 145 1.48 15.58 -8.46
C ASP A 145 1.53 14.29 -7.64
N ILE A 146 2.70 13.96 -7.09
CA ILE A 146 2.93 12.75 -6.29
C ILE A 146 3.77 13.10 -5.06
N THR A 147 3.34 12.62 -3.89
CA THR A 147 4.08 12.74 -2.63
C THR A 147 4.40 11.35 -2.09
N LEU A 148 5.68 11.09 -1.85
CA LEU A 148 6.16 9.82 -1.34
C LEU A 148 6.48 9.92 0.15
N MET A 149 6.01 8.93 0.92
CA MET A 149 6.41 8.76 2.32
C MET A 149 7.66 7.88 2.39
N TYR A 150 8.66 8.35 3.12
CA TYR A 150 9.88 7.58 3.34
C TYR A 150 10.36 7.71 4.79
N HIS A 151 11.18 6.77 5.19
CA HIS A 151 11.87 6.80 6.49
C HIS A 151 13.37 6.76 6.26
N SER A 152 14.10 7.65 6.96
CA SER A 152 15.56 7.67 6.90
C SER A 152 16.11 6.67 7.90
N VAL A 153 16.95 5.76 7.42
CA VAL A 153 17.59 4.72 8.24
C VAL A 153 19.08 4.65 7.95
N ASP A 154 19.86 4.34 8.98
CA ASP A 154 21.32 4.22 8.85
C ASP A 154 21.78 2.80 8.48
N ASN A 155 20.89 1.82 8.62
CA ASN A 155 21.16 0.39 8.48
C ASN A 155 20.39 -0.26 7.31
N ALA A 156 20.06 0.52 6.29
CA ALA A 156 19.29 0.04 5.13
C ALA A 156 19.93 -1.19 4.46
N LYS A 157 21.26 -1.25 4.42
CA LYS A 157 22.02 -2.35 3.82
C LYS A 157 21.68 -3.70 4.44
N ASP A 158 21.56 -3.76 5.76
CA ASP A 158 21.48 -5.02 6.51
C ASP A 158 20.04 -5.39 6.89
N HIS A 159 19.20 -4.39 7.14
CA HIS A 159 17.87 -4.61 7.72
C HIS A 159 16.69 -4.41 6.75
N PHE A 160 16.92 -3.79 5.59
CA PHE A 160 15.84 -3.50 4.64
C PHE A 160 16.17 -3.99 3.22
N PRO A 161 16.53 -5.27 3.04
CA PRO A 161 16.80 -5.81 1.72
C PRO A 161 15.52 -5.76 0.87
N ASN A 162 15.70 -5.50 -0.43
CA ASN A 162 14.61 -5.41 -1.41
C ASN A 162 13.60 -4.26 -1.22
N CYS A 163 13.79 -3.38 -0.23
CA CYS A 163 13.01 -2.14 -0.18
C CYS A 163 13.47 -1.18 -1.28
N GLN A 164 12.61 -0.24 -1.64
CA GLN A 164 13.00 0.85 -2.52
C GLN A 164 13.75 1.91 -1.70
N THR A 165 14.86 2.41 -2.22
CA THR A 165 15.59 3.53 -1.66
C THR A 165 15.43 4.75 -2.55
N LEU A 166 15.30 5.93 -1.93
CA LEU A 166 15.13 7.19 -2.61
C LEU A 166 16.43 7.97 -2.62
N ASN A 167 16.80 8.48 -3.78
CA ASN A 167 17.76 9.54 -3.91
C ASN A 167 17.02 10.88 -4.00
N ILE A 168 17.22 11.74 -3.01
CA ILE A 168 16.49 13.01 -2.91
C ILE A 168 17.43 14.19 -2.96
N ASN A 169 16.98 15.29 -3.55
CA ASN A 169 17.72 16.54 -3.59
C ASN A 169 17.57 17.33 -2.27
N LYS A 170 18.25 18.46 -2.15
CA LYS A 170 18.17 19.34 -0.96
C LYS A 170 16.77 19.91 -0.71
N GLN A 171 15.93 19.99 -1.73
CA GLN A 171 14.55 20.48 -1.68
C GLN A 171 13.52 19.35 -1.46
N LYS A 172 14.00 18.14 -1.12
CA LYS A 172 13.21 16.92 -0.94
C LYS A 172 12.52 16.41 -2.21
N GLY A 173 12.92 16.88 -3.39
CA GLY A 173 12.48 16.30 -4.66
C GLY A 173 13.17 14.96 -4.91
N VAL A 174 12.42 13.97 -5.40
CA VAL A 174 12.93 12.64 -5.73
C VAL A 174 13.68 12.71 -7.06
N LEU A 175 14.94 12.26 -7.06
CA LEU A 175 15.80 12.21 -8.25
C LEU A 175 15.78 10.81 -8.89
N SER A 176 15.83 9.77 -8.07
CA SER A 176 15.76 8.38 -8.52
C SER A 176 15.24 7.47 -7.42
N MET A 177 14.74 6.30 -7.82
CA MET A 177 14.35 5.19 -6.95
C MET A 177 15.15 3.95 -7.38
N GLU A 178 15.72 3.27 -6.41
CA GLU A 178 16.55 2.09 -6.67
C GLU A 178 16.23 0.97 -5.66
N PRO A 179 16.17 -0.29 -6.08
CA PRO A 179 16.02 -1.39 -5.15
C PRO A 179 17.26 -1.54 -4.26
N ASN A 180 17.05 -1.74 -2.98
CA ASN A 180 18.14 -2.02 -2.04
C ASN A 180 18.62 -3.48 -2.18
N LEU A 181 19.67 -3.68 -2.94
CA LEU A 181 20.31 -4.99 -3.14
C LEU A 181 21.46 -5.25 -2.15
N GLY A 182 21.47 -4.57 -0.99
CA GLY A 182 22.55 -4.65 -0.01
C GLY A 182 23.73 -3.70 -0.28
N ASN A 183 23.66 -2.87 -1.32
CA ASN A 183 24.68 -1.87 -1.68
C ASN A 183 24.20 -0.44 -1.46
N ALA A 184 23.10 -0.25 -0.72
CA ALA A 184 22.48 1.05 -0.56
C ALA A 184 23.45 2.07 0.02
N LYS A 185 23.85 3.04 -0.81
CA LYS A 185 24.53 4.26 -0.39
C LYS A 185 23.55 5.29 0.16
N ASN A 186 22.27 5.17 -0.24
CA ASN A 186 21.19 6.05 0.17
C ASN A 186 20.59 5.55 1.47
N ARG A 187 20.32 6.50 2.39
CA ARG A 187 19.76 6.22 3.72
C ARG A 187 18.26 6.37 3.79
N ASN A 188 17.61 6.74 2.69
CA ASN A 188 16.18 6.99 2.64
C ASN A 188 15.47 5.77 2.06
N CYS A 189 14.87 4.98 2.91
CA CYS A 189 14.02 3.86 2.50
C CYS A 189 12.58 4.33 2.32
N LEU A 190 11.97 3.93 1.22
CA LEU A 190 10.56 4.17 0.97
C LEU A 190 9.72 3.22 1.82
N LEU A 191 8.78 3.76 2.58
CA LEU A 191 7.79 2.95 3.31
C LEU A 191 6.70 2.42 2.39
N TYR A 192 6.51 3.07 1.24
CA TYR A 192 5.50 2.72 0.24
C TYR A 192 6.12 2.67 -1.14
N THR A 193 5.66 1.75 -1.95
CA THR A 193 5.86 1.81 -3.38
C THR A 193 4.70 2.59 -3.98
N SER A 194 4.96 3.81 -4.46
CA SER A 194 4.05 4.42 -5.41
C SER A 194 4.06 3.58 -6.69
N PRO A 195 2.94 3.37 -7.37
CA PRO A 195 2.98 2.80 -8.69
C PRO A 195 3.79 3.71 -9.60
N SER A 196 4.86 3.19 -10.12
CA SER A 196 5.65 3.79 -11.21
C SER A 196 5.04 3.40 -12.54
#